data_d40d8c6e21d4f331ad829094821bb2b8
#
_entry.id   d40d8c6e21d4f331ad829094821bb2b8
#
_cell.length_a   1.000
_cell.length_b   1.000
_cell.length_c   1.000
_cell.angle_alpha   90.00
_cell.angle_beta   90.00
_cell.angle_gamma   90.00
#
_symmetry.space_group_name_H-M   'P 1'
#
loop_
_entity.id
_entity.type
_entity.pdbx_description
1 polymer ?
#
loop_
_entity_poly.entity_id
_entity_poly.type
_entity_poly.pdbx_seq_one_letter_code
_entity_poly.pdbx_strand_id
1 'polypeptide(L)'
;QRCSGVPAQTPLFTSLLNYRYSKPKVAAAHIADGIELLDGHERTSYPVSVDIDDHGDDFKIRAQAAASVDPARVCDFLEVALTRLVDALERDPHGALRQLDILPEVEREEVVRRWNAGEKARPSRLCLHELFERQAARAPDAIAVIQDERALTYAELNRCANRLAHYLRARGVREDDRVALYARRSPELLIGMLATLKAGGAYVPLDPGYPAERLTHMLLDSAPVVVLRDAAASNDVLVRLNAGTPILDLHADDERWSAQPSGNLKLCGSHEPDVGARRLAYVIYTSGSTGAPKGVMVEHASVVNQIGALTEYLELDASDRVLQFSNIAFDASVEEIFATLTCGATLVLRTDRWLADAETFWALCGAQRISIVDLPAQFFGQLALSGRRAVPTGVRCVVIGGEAVGASALDAWFAEEGRRPRLFNTYGPTETTVSVTVHEVRGRHDDANVIGRPIANTRVYVLDAWLRPAPIGVAGELYIGGVQVARGYLNRPELTRERFIDDPFVAGGRLYKTGDLARWRTDGSLEYLGRNDFQVKIRGFRIELGEIEAQLAKVTGVREVVVLARDSAAEVHDSATEHATPNALSPSPETSTATAAATATATATA
;
A
#
# COMPACT_ATOMS: atom_id res chain seq x y z
N GLN A 1 37.66 -9.81 -14.03
CA GLN A 1 36.58 -10.53 -13.35
C GLN A 1 37.04 -11.27 -12.08
N ARG A 2 38.18 -12.03 -12.14
CA ARG A 2 38.66 -12.79 -10.96
C ARG A 2 38.93 -11.93 -9.70
N CYS A 3 39.24 -10.64 -9.88
CA CYS A 3 39.55 -9.71 -8.76
C CYS A 3 38.37 -8.79 -8.38
N SER A 4 37.24 -8.88 -9.08
CA SER A 4 36.12 -7.93 -8.92
C SER A 4 34.98 -8.41 -8.03
N GLY A 5 34.98 -9.68 -7.60
CA GLY A 5 33.84 -10.29 -6.90
C GLY A 5 32.58 -10.49 -7.77
N VAL A 6 32.64 -10.13 -9.06
CA VAL A 6 31.52 -10.31 -10.00
C VAL A 6 31.52 -11.76 -10.51
N PRO A 7 30.37 -12.48 -10.48
CA PRO A 7 30.27 -13.84 -10.99
C PRO A 7 30.78 -13.96 -12.42
N ALA A 8 31.42 -15.09 -12.76
CA ALA A 8 32.10 -15.30 -14.06
C ALA A 8 31.19 -15.14 -15.29
N GLN A 9 29.87 -15.28 -15.11
CA GLN A 9 28.90 -15.14 -16.21
C GLN A 9 28.24 -13.76 -16.29
N THR A 10 28.53 -12.86 -15.33
CA THR A 10 28.01 -11.49 -15.32
C THR A 10 28.99 -10.56 -15.98
N PRO A 11 28.63 -9.75 -16.99
CA PRO A 11 29.55 -8.81 -17.62
C PRO A 11 30.00 -7.75 -16.60
N LEU A 12 31.28 -7.36 -16.65
CA LEU A 12 31.83 -6.28 -15.79
C LEU A 12 31.24 -4.92 -16.13
N PHE A 13 30.83 -4.75 -17.37
CA PHE A 13 30.22 -3.53 -17.88
C PHE A 13 28.93 -3.88 -18.60
N THR A 14 27.90 -3.11 -18.40
CA THR A 14 26.60 -3.24 -19.07
C THR A 14 26.44 -2.21 -20.19
N SER A 15 27.30 -1.20 -20.22
CA SER A 15 27.29 -0.14 -21.24
C SER A 15 28.68 0.22 -21.70
N LEU A 16 28.78 0.65 -22.96
CA LEU A 16 29.97 1.17 -23.58
C LEU A 16 29.66 2.54 -24.18
N LEU A 17 30.49 3.55 -23.88
CA LEU A 17 30.48 4.83 -24.55
C LEU A 17 31.80 4.96 -25.34
N ASN A 18 31.70 5.16 -26.64
CA ASN A 18 32.83 5.32 -27.53
C ASN A 18 32.76 6.70 -28.20
N TYR A 19 33.78 7.52 -28.00
CA TYR A 19 33.89 8.82 -28.63
C TYR A 19 34.98 8.75 -29.71
N ARG A 20 34.62 9.12 -30.94
CA ARG A 20 35.52 9.08 -32.11
C ARG A 20 35.61 10.48 -32.72
N TYR A 21 36.79 11.07 -32.71
CA TYR A 21 37.06 12.29 -33.45
C TYR A 21 37.48 11.96 -34.86
N SER A 22 36.64 12.27 -35.84
CA SER A 22 36.88 12.06 -37.24
C SER A 22 36.89 13.40 -37.96
N LYS A 23 38.03 14.02 -38.15
CA LYS A 23 38.11 15.13 -39.12
C LYS A 23 37.50 14.64 -40.44
N PRO A 24 36.64 15.43 -41.10
CA PRO A 24 36.18 15.10 -42.42
C PRO A 24 37.42 14.95 -43.28
N LYS A 25 37.88 13.72 -43.48
CA LYS A 25 38.82 13.41 -44.55
C LYS A 25 38.08 13.79 -45.81
N VAL A 26 38.65 14.77 -46.52
CA VAL A 26 38.32 15.06 -47.89
C VAL A 26 38.09 13.74 -48.59
N ALA A 27 36.87 13.47 -48.93
CA ALA A 27 36.35 12.34 -49.66
C ALA A 27 36.99 11.00 -49.30
N ALA A 28 36.18 10.04 -48.90
CA ALA A 28 36.47 8.61 -48.99
C ALA A 28 36.72 8.20 -50.47
N ALA A 29 37.60 8.91 -51.13
CA ALA A 29 37.91 8.79 -52.55
C ALA A 29 39.01 7.74 -52.83
N HIS A 30 39.32 6.87 -51.88
CA HIS A 30 40.22 5.73 -52.08
C HIS A 30 39.73 4.46 -51.42
N ILE A 31 38.44 4.21 -51.42
CA ILE A 31 37.92 2.86 -51.53
C ILE A 31 38.16 2.53 -53.01
N ALA A 32 38.92 1.47 -53.30
CA ALA A 32 39.40 1.10 -54.65
C ALA A 32 38.32 1.35 -55.71
N ASP A 33 38.74 1.93 -56.87
CA ASP A 33 37.85 2.18 -58.02
C ASP A 33 36.85 1.03 -58.23
N GLY A 34 35.58 1.31 -58.08
CA GLY A 34 34.49 0.36 -58.33
C GLY A 34 33.91 -0.37 -57.11
N ILE A 35 34.29 -0.01 -55.86
CA ILE A 35 33.68 -0.55 -54.64
C ILE A 35 32.85 0.55 -53.97
N GLU A 36 31.54 0.35 -53.92
CA GLU A 36 30.60 1.19 -53.16
C GLU A 36 30.21 0.47 -51.86
N LEU A 37 30.42 1.13 -50.70
CA LEU A 37 29.97 0.62 -49.43
C LEU A 37 28.47 0.90 -49.30
N LEU A 38 27.63 -0.12 -49.48
CA LEU A 38 26.17 0.03 -49.45
C LEU A 38 25.64 0.10 -48.04
N ASP A 39 26.21 -0.68 -47.12
CA ASP A 39 25.78 -0.69 -45.71
C ASP A 39 26.87 -1.31 -44.82
N GLY A 40 26.89 -0.92 -43.54
CA GLY A 40 27.80 -1.44 -42.54
C GLY A 40 27.08 -1.71 -41.23
N HIS A 41 26.98 -2.95 -40.81
CA HIS A 41 26.41 -3.32 -39.52
C HIS A 41 27.53 -3.66 -38.52
N GLU A 42 27.62 -2.86 -37.46
CA GLU A 42 28.42 -3.18 -36.27
C GLU A 42 27.52 -3.86 -35.23
N ARG A 43 27.99 -4.93 -34.62
CA ARG A 43 27.35 -5.61 -33.51
C ARG A 43 28.24 -5.56 -32.27
N THR A 44 27.65 -5.29 -31.13
CA THR A 44 28.33 -5.29 -29.84
C THR A 44 27.78 -6.39 -28.95
N SER A 45 28.60 -6.91 -28.04
CA SER A 45 28.17 -7.84 -26.99
C SER A 45 27.66 -7.10 -25.72
N TYR A 46 27.75 -5.78 -25.70
CA TYR A 46 27.26 -5.00 -24.59
C TYR A 46 25.75 -4.77 -24.67
N PRO A 47 25.02 -4.83 -23.56
CA PRO A 47 23.59 -4.54 -23.53
C PRO A 47 23.23 -3.15 -24.10
N VAL A 48 24.08 -2.15 -23.88
CA VAL A 48 23.96 -0.80 -24.46
C VAL A 48 25.32 -0.33 -24.93
N SER A 49 25.41 0.15 -26.16
CA SER A 49 26.59 0.83 -26.71
C SER A 49 26.19 2.14 -27.34
N VAL A 50 26.96 3.18 -27.06
CA VAL A 50 26.78 4.50 -27.64
C VAL A 50 28.07 4.92 -28.32
N ASP A 51 27.99 5.22 -29.61
CA ASP A 51 29.06 5.82 -30.39
C ASP A 51 28.75 7.28 -30.65
N ILE A 52 29.69 8.18 -30.34
CA ILE A 52 29.65 9.58 -30.68
C ILE A 52 30.74 9.87 -31.69
N ASP A 53 30.33 10.15 -32.91
CA ASP A 53 31.23 10.55 -34.01
C ASP A 53 31.25 12.08 -34.06
N ASP A 54 32.44 12.67 -33.78
CA ASP A 54 32.68 14.12 -33.84
C ASP A 54 33.32 14.42 -35.21
N HIS A 55 32.59 15.17 -36.02
CA HIS A 55 33.02 15.60 -37.35
C HIS A 55 33.62 17.02 -37.34
N GLY A 56 33.71 17.66 -36.17
CA GLY A 56 34.25 19.01 -36.01
C GLY A 56 33.17 20.09 -36.04
N ASP A 57 32.23 20.03 -36.98
CA ASP A 57 31.12 20.98 -37.12
C ASP A 57 29.79 20.42 -36.60
N ASP A 58 29.69 19.09 -36.50
CA ASP A 58 28.53 18.37 -35.95
C ASP A 58 28.92 17.08 -35.22
N PHE A 59 27.94 16.53 -34.50
CA PHE A 59 28.06 15.24 -33.81
C PHE A 59 27.01 14.28 -34.30
N LYS A 60 27.43 13.03 -34.56
CA LYS A 60 26.50 11.93 -34.81
C LYS A 60 26.48 10.98 -33.64
N ILE A 61 25.32 10.84 -32.98
CA ILE A 61 25.12 9.89 -31.90
C ILE A 61 24.43 8.66 -32.48
N ARG A 62 24.99 7.48 -32.18
CA ARG A 62 24.41 6.18 -32.55
C ARG A 62 24.34 5.33 -31.31
N ALA A 63 23.14 4.87 -30.96
CA ALA A 63 22.93 3.92 -29.87
C ALA A 63 22.60 2.52 -30.45
N GLN A 64 23.19 1.49 -29.86
CA GLN A 64 22.82 0.10 -30.06
C GLN A 64 22.43 -0.45 -28.69
N ALA A 65 21.28 -1.11 -28.60
CA ALA A 65 20.77 -1.63 -27.35
C ALA A 65 20.18 -3.03 -27.53
N ALA A 66 20.15 -3.80 -26.44
CA ALA A 66 19.43 -5.06 -26.39
C ALA A 66 17.93 -4.82 -26.65
N ALA A 67 17.21 -5.84 -27.14
CA ALA A 67 15.80 -5.71 -27.55
C ALA A 67 14.84 -5.19 -26.46
N SER A 68 15.26 -5.21 -25.21
CA SER A 68 14.49 -4.67 -24.08
C SER A 68 14.67 -3.16 -23.84
N VAL A 69 15.58 -2.50 -24.56
CA VAL A 69 15.90 -1.08 -24.41
C VAL A 69 15.72 -0.38 -25.77
N ASP A 70 14.95 0.69 -25.80
CA ASP A 70 14.79 1.52 -26.99
C ASP A 70 16.06 2.37 -27.22
N PRO A 71 16.80 2.15 -28.35
CA PRO A 71 18.01 2.90 -28.63
C PRO A 71 17.73 4.39 -28.95
N ALA A 72 16.56 4.74 -29.48
CA ALA A 72 16.18 6.14 -29.72
C ALA A 72 16.11 6.90 -28.40
N ARG A 73 15.48 6.29 -27.38
CA ARG A 73 15.40 6.87 -26.03
C ARG A 73 16.79 7.13 -25.42
N VAL A 74 17.77 6.24 -25.66
CA VAL A 74 19.16 6.46 -25.21
C VAL A 74 19.77 7.69 -25.87
N CYS A 75 19.53 7.90 -27.17
CA CYS A 75 19.96 9.11 -27.88
C CYS A 75 19.29 10.37 -27.33
N ASP A 76 17.99 10.35 -27.07
CA ASP A 76 17.24 11.49 -26.52
C ASP A 76 17.80 11.94 -25.16
N PHE A 77 18.12 10.98 -24.26
CA PHE A 77 18.76 11.28 -22.97
C PHE A 77 20.13 11.93 -23.13
N LEU A 78 20.93 11.46 -24.07
CA LEU A 78 22.25 12.04 -24.34
C LEU A 78 22.15 13.43 -24.94
N GLU A 79 21.25 13.65 -25.88
CA GLU A 79 21.02 14.97 -26.47
C GLU A 79 20.62 15.99 -25.41
N VAL A 80 19.65 15.64 -24.54
CA VAL A 80 19.23 16.49 -23.43
C VAL A 80 20.36 16.74 -22.45
N ALA A 81 21.13 15.69 -22.10
CA ALA A 81 22.26 15.82 -21.18
C ALA A 81 23.34 16.74 -21.71
N LEU A 82 23.72 16.59 -22.99
CA LEU A 82 24.72 17.43 -23.65
C LEU A 82 24.25 18.89 -23.75
N THR A 83 23.03 19.10 -24.18
CA THR A 83 22.43 20.46 -24.25
C THR A 83 22.43 21.15 -22.90
N ARG A 84 21.96 20.46 -21.86
CA ARG A 84 21.92 20.99 -20.49
C ARG A 84 23.32 21.24 -19.91
N LEU A 85 24.28 20.37 -20.25
CA LEU A 85 25.68 20.56 -19.85
C LEU A 85 26.28 21.80 -20.48
N VAL A 86 26.06 22.04 -21.77
CA VAL A 86 26.54 23.26 -22.46
C VAL A 86 25.89 24.49 -21.84
N ASP A 87 24.57 24.49 -21.67
CA ASP A 87 23.86 25.59 -21.01
C ASP A 87 24.41 25.88 -19.60
N ALA A 88 24.74 24.84 -18.84
CA ALA A 88 25.29 25.00 -17.49
C ALA A 88 26.72 25.57 -17.49
N LEU A 89 27.56 25.07 -18.41
CA LEU A 89 28.93 25.60 -18.57
C LEU A 89 28.96 27.08 -18.99
N GLU A 90 27.98 27.53 -19.78
CA GLU A 90 27.84 28.92 -20.16
C GLU A 90 27.35 29.83 -19.01
N ARG A 91 26.40 29.34 -18.19
CA ARG A 91 25.75 30.16 -17.15
C ARG A 91 26.42 30.06 -15.80
N ASP A 92 26.84 28.89 -15.39
CA ASP A 92 27.46 28.59 -14.09
C ASP A 92 28.43 27.42 -14.20
N PRO A 93 29.67 27.63 -14.70
CA PRO A 93 30.67 26.58 -14.92
C PRO A 93 31.10 25.88 -13.62
N HIS A 94 30.80 26.44 -12.45
CA HIS A 94 31.07 25.85 -11.14
C HIS A 94 29.88 25.18 -10.50
N GLY A 95 28.73 25.18 -11.17
CA GLY A 95 27.51 24.52 -10.74
C GLY A 95 27.68 23.01 -10.58
N ALA A 96 26.97 22.42 -9.64
CA ALA A 96 27.06 20.99 -9.41
C ALA A 96 26.35 20.21 -10.53
N LEU A 97 27.03 19.26 -11.17
CA LEU A 97 26.48 18.40 -12.23
C LEU A 97 25.16 17.70 -11.82
N ARG A 98 25.03 17.38 -10.53
CA ARG A 98 23.79 16.80 -9.99
C ARG A 98 22.54 17.69 -10.12
N GLN A 99 22.70 18.98 -10.43
CA GLN A 99 21.58 19.89 -10.67
C GLN A 99 21.06 19.84 -12.11
N LEU A 100 21.79 19.19 -13.01
CA LEU A 100 21.35 19.03 -14.39
C LEU A 100 20.16 18.08 -14.44
N ASP A 101 19.07 18.57 -14.99
CA ASP A 101 17.91 17.76 -15.27
C ASP A 101 18.03 17.17 -16.67
N ILE A 102 18.26 15.87 -16.73
CA ILE A 102 18.52 15.14 -17.98
C ILE A 102 17.30 14.38 -18.50
N LEU A 103 16.15 14.46 -17.80
CA LEU A 103 14.94 13.78 -18.23
C LEU A 103 14.34 14.48 -19.46
N PRO A 104 14.16 13.77 -20.61
CA PRO A 104 13.48 14.33 -21.77
C PRO A 104 12.07 14.81 -21.43
N GLU A 105 11.64 15.95 -21.99
CA GLU A 105 10.35 16.56 -21.65
C GLU A 105 9.17 15.66 -21.96
N VAL A 106 9.25 14.84 -23.03
CA VAL A 106 8.21 13.86 -23.38
C VAL A 106 8.04 12.84 -22.26
N GLU A 107 9.14 12.31 -21.74
CA GLU A 107 9.12 11.32 -20.68
C GLU A 107 8.70 11.95 -19.34
N ARG A 108 9.12 13.19 -19.08
CA ARG A 108 8.65 13.97 -17.94
C ARG A 108 7.13 14.15 -17.95
N GLU A 109 6.57 14.52 -19.11
CA GLU A 109 5.13 14.67 -19.27
C GLU A 109 4.38 13.35 -19.01
N GLU A 110 4.95 12.22 -19.42
CA GLU A 110 4.38 10.89 -19.12
C GLU A 110 4.34 10.62 -17.61
N VAL A 111 5.52 10.66 -16.94
CA VAL A 111 5.63 10.22 -15.54
C VAL A 111 5.07 11.22 -14.53
N VAL A 112 5.05 12.52 -14.85
CA VAL A 112 4.54 13.54 -13.93
C VAL A 112 3.06 13.82 -14.15
N ARG A 113 2.60 13.88 -15.41
CA ARG A 113 1.23 14.33 -15.74
C ARG A 113 0.37 13.23 -16.31
N ARG A 114 0.75 12.59 -17.42
CA ARG A 114 -0.15 11.70 -18.16
C ARG A 114 -0.54 10.47 -17.34
N TRP A 115 0.42 9.82 -16.69
CA TRP A 115 0.12 8.66 -15.84
C TRP A 115 -0.54 9.03 -14.51
N ASN A 116 -0.53 10.31 -14.16
CA ASN A 116 -1.21 10.89 -13.00
C ASN A 116 -2.51 11.64 -13.36
N ALA A 117 -2.93 11.63 -14.63
CA ALA A 117 -4.12 12.34 -15.11
C ALA A 117 -5.46 11.66 -14.74
N GLY A 118 -5.49 10.92 -13.64
CA GLY A 118 -6.68 10.24 -13.13
C GLY A 118 -7.67 11.18 -12.41
N GLU A 119 -7.66 12.48 -12.70
CA GLU A 119 -8.60 13.41 -12.06
C GLU A 119 -10.03 13.10 -12.52
N LYS A 120 -10.87 12.71 -11.57
CA LYS A 120 -12.31 12.56 -11.72
C LYS A 120 -12.99 13.58 -10.82
N ALA A 121 -14.21 14.00 -11.22
CA ALA A 121 -15.05 14.75 -10.30
C ALA A 121 -15.12 13.95 -8.98
N ARG A 122 -14.88 14.61 -7.84
CA ARG A 122 -14.96 13.94 -6.56
C ARG A 122 -16.30 13.21 -6.46
N PRO A 123 -16.33 11.92 -6.09
CA PRO A 123 -17.55 11.12 -6.06
C PRO A 123 -18.62 11.76 -5.18
N SER A 124 -18.20 12.45 -4.13
CA SER A 124 -19.09 13.16 -3.22
C SER A 124 -18.32 14.18 -2.37
N ARG A 125 -18.99 15.26 -1.97
CA ARG A 125 -18.55 16.19 -0.91
C ARG A 125 -19.10 15.79 0.46
N LEU A 126 -19.77 14.65 0.53
CA LEU A 126 -20.38 14.12 1.73
C LEU A 126 -19.36 13.46 2.63
N CYS A 127 -19.66 13.43 3.91
CA CYS A 127 -18.99 12.57 4.86
C CYS A 127 -19.36 11.09 4.62
N LEU A 128 -18.53 10.19 5.10
CA LEU A 128 -18.68 8.76 4.93
C LEU A 128 -20.03 8.23 5.46
N HIS A 129 -20.45 8.70 6.64
CA HIS A 129 -21.73 8.33 7.25
C HIS A 129 -22.95 8.85 6.45
N GLU A 130 -22.82 9.98 5.76
CA GLU A 130 -23.91 10.54 4.94
C GLU A 130 -24.14 9.69 3.68
N LEU A 131 -23.07 9.08 3.11
CA LEU A 131 -23.20 8.11 2.02
C LEU A 131 -23.97 6.87 2.49
N PHE A 132 -23.63 6.35 3.66
CA PHE A 132 -24.36 5.24 4.28
C PHE A 132 -25.83 5.60 4.54
N GLU A 133 -26.12 6.80 5.06
CA GLU A 133 -27.47 7.27 5.34
C GLU A 133 -28.33 7.36 4.08
N ARG A 134 -27.74 7.83 2.97
CA ARG A 134 -28.42 7.85 1.66
C ARG A 134 -28.76 6.43 1.19
N GLN A 135 -27.83 5.49 1.39
CA GLN A 135 -28.07 4.10 1.03
C GLN A 135 -29.14 3.46 1.92
N ALA A 136 -29.12 3.70 3.22
CA ALA A 136 -30.12 3.24 4.16
C ALA A 136 -31.54 3.79 3.86
N ALA A 137 -31.61 5.01 3.37
CA ALA A 137 -32.87 5.60 2.89
C ALA A 137 -33.34 5.01 1.56
N ARG A 138 -32.41 4.63 0.66
CA ARG A 138 -32.72 4.05 -0.65
C ARG A 138 -33.22 2.62 -0.57
N ALA A 139 -32.63 1.80 0.30
CA ALA A 139 -32.93 0.38 0.44
C ALA A 139 -33.02 -0.03 1.92
N PRO A 140 -34.02 0.46 2.68
CA PRO A 140 -34.10 0.28 4.15
C PRO A 140 -34.19 -1.19 4.57
N ASP A 141 -34.89 -2.01 3.81
CA ASP A 141 -35.17 -3.41 4.15
C ASP A 141 -34.09 -4.39 3.62
N ALA A 142 -33.13 -3.90 2.84
CA ALA A 142 -32.00 -4.72 2.39
C ALA A 142 -31.11 -5.09 3.59
N ILE A 143 -30.53 -6.29 3.54
CA ILE A 143 -29.59 -6.76 4.57
C ILE A 143 -28.27 -6.02 4.43
N ALA A 144 -27.87 -5.30 5.47
CA ALA A 144 -26.61 -4.58 5.53
C ALA A 144 -25.47 -5.44 6.09
N VAL A 145 -25.73 -6.18 7.16
CA VAL A 145 -24.71 -6.94 7.91
C VAL A 145 -25.22 -8.31 8.30
N ILE A 146 -24.35 -9.30 8.18
CA ILE A 146 -24.59 -10.67 8.68
C ILE A 146 -23.41 -11.12 9.53
N GLN A 147 -23.69 -11.74 10.66
CA GLN A 147 -22.75 -12.51 11.45
C GLN A 147 -23.45 -13.78 11.95
N ASP A 148 -22.98 -14.92 11.51
CA ASP A 148 -23.61 -16.22 11.75
C ASP A 148 -25.11 -16.21 11.36
N GLU A 149 -26.02 -16.42 12.32
CA GLU A 149 -27.48 -16.39 12.10
C GLU A 149 -28.10 -15.00 12.28
N ARG A 150 -27.33 -14.03 12.75
CA ARG A 150 -27.80 -12.68 13.02
C ARG A 150 -27.65 -11.80 11.79
N ALA A 151 -28.70 -11.14 11.40
CA ALA A 151 -28.71 -10.17 10.30
C ALA A 151 -29.32 -8.85 10.75
N LEU A 152 -28.79 -7.73 10.23
CA LEU A 152 -29.35 -6.40 10.38
C LEU A 152 -29.65 -5.81 9.01
N THR A 153 -30.82 -5.24 8.84
CA THR A 153 -31.15 -4.41 7.68
C THR A 153 -30.42 -3.06 7.73
N TYR A 154 -30.37 -2.38 6.59
CA TYR A 154 -29.85 -1.00 6.53
C TYR A 154 -30.60 -0.05 7.45
N ALA A 155 -31.93 -0.17 7.53
CA ALA A 155 -32.74 0.65 8.43
C ALA A 155 -32.46 0.35 9.90
N GLU A 156 -32.28 -0.92 10.28
CA GLU A 156 -31.96 -1.30 11.65
C GLU A 156 -30.60 -0.81 12.07
N LEU A 157 -29.56 -1.06 11.24
CA LEU A 157 -28.21 -0.58 11.48
C LEU A 157 -28.19 0.94 11.62
N ASN A 158 -28.88 1.67 10.73
CA ASN A 158 -28.97 3.12 10.77
C ASN A 158 -29.66 3.64 12.05
N ARG A 159 -30.80 3.02 12.43
CA ARG A 159 -31.51 3.42 13.67
C ARG A 159 -30.67 3.21 14.91
N CYS A 160 -30.00 2.06 15.04
CA CYS A 160 -29.12 1.77 16.17
C CYS A 160 -27.96 2.78 16.25
N ALA A 161 -27.30 3.02 15.10
CA ALA A 161 -26.22 3.99 15.01
C ALA A 161 -26.68 5.42 15.33
N ASN A 162 -27.88 5.82 14.89
CA ASN A 162 -28.44 7.15 15.18
C ASN A 162 -28.68 7.34 16.69
N ARG A 163 -29.29 6.38 17.35
CA ARG A 163 -29.55 6.45 18.80
C ARG A 163 -28.26 6.64 19.60
N LEU A 164 -27.25 5.82 19.31
CA LEU A 164 -25.94 5.94 19.95
C LEU A 164 -25.27 7.27 19.58
N ALA A 165 -25.38 7.74 18.34
CA ALA A 165 -24.81 9.02 17.91
C ALA A 165 -25.43 10.22 18.64
N HIS A 166 -26.76 10.25 18.81
CA HIS A 166 -27.43 11.27 19.62
C HIS A 166 -26.94 11.26 21.07
N TYR A 167 -26.77 10.08 21.66
CA TYR A 167 -26.23 9.93 23.01
C TYR A 167 -24.78 10.43 23.10
N LEU A 168 -23.90 10.04 22.16
CA LEU A 168 -22.52 10.52 22.11
C LEU A 168 -22.45 12.05 21.98
N ARG A 169 -23.30 12.63 21.15
CA ARG A 169 -23.39 14.08 20.98
C ARG A 169 -23.84 14.79 22.26
N ALA A 170 -24.83 14.22 22.97
CA ALA A 170 -25.28 14.71 24.27
C ALA A 170 -24.19 14.59 25.36
N ARG A 171 -23.29 13.60 25.23
CA ARG A 171 -22.11 13.43 26.11
C ARG A 171 -20.93 14.32 25.74
N GLY A 172 -21.08 15.17 24.76
CA GLY A 172 -20.10 16.20 24.44
C GLY A 172 -19.16 15.86 23.28
N VAL A 173 -19.33 14.73 22.57
CA VAL A 173 -18.54 14.44 21.37
C VAL A 173 -18.74 15.55 20.34
N ARG A 174 -17.64 16.09 19.84
CA ARG A 174 -17.57 17.19 18.87
C ARG A 174 -16.79 16.72 17.63
N GLU A 175 -16.64 17.64 16.69
CA GLU A 175 -15.87 17.44 15.47
C GLU A 175 -14.40 17.14 15.80
N ASP A 176 -13.85 16.15 15.12
CA ASP A 176 -12.48 15.65 15.29
C ASP A 176 -12.16 15.06 16.69
N ASP A 177 -13.13 14.97 17.61
CA ASP A 177 -12.94 14.25 18.88
C ASP A 177 -12.73 12.75 18.60
N ARG A 178 -11.82 12.14 19.36
CA ARG A 178 -11.53 10.71 19.23
C ARG A 178 -12.47 9.93 20.14
N VAL A 179 -13.10 8.90 19.55
CA VAL A 179 -13.88 7.88 20.26
C VAL A 179 -13.17 6.54 20.10
N ALA A 180 -12.67 5.98 21.19
CA ALA A 180 -12.00 4.69 21.13
C ALA A 180 -13.02 3.55 21.01
N LEU A 181 -12.78 2.64 20.06
CA LEU A 181 -13.55 1.42 19.86
C LEU A 181 -12.73 0.23 20.34
N TYR A 182 -12.92 -0.17 21.58
CA TYR A 182 -12.20 -1.28 22.21
C TYR A 182 -13.09 -2.52 22.24
N ALA A 183 -13.26 -3.13 21.06
CA ALA A 183 -14.22 -4.20 20.86
C ALA A 183 -13.76 -5.20 19.78
N ARG A 184 -14.25 -6.44 19.88
CA ARG A 184 -14.12 -7.46 18.85
C ARG A 184 -15.07 -7.18 17.69
N ARG A 185 -14.82 -7.87 16.55
CA ARG A 185 -15.70 -7.82 15.38
C ARG A 185 -17.13 -8.26 15.74
N SER A 186 -18.09 -7.37 15.54
CA SER A 186 -19.49 -7.59 15.80
C SER A 186 -20.36 -6.54 15.09
N PRO A 187 -21.67 -6.74 14.93
CA PRO A 187 -22.59 -5.70 14.46
C PRO A 187 -22.58 -4.46 15.36
N GLU A 188 -22.40 -4.61 16.68
CA GLU A 188 -22.32 -3.52 17.64
C GLU A 188 -21.08 -2.65 17.43
N LEU A 189 -19.95 -3.25 17.04
CA LEU A 189 -18.77 -2.49 16.66
C LEU A 189 -19.06 -1.58 15.45
N LEU A 190 -19.76 -2.09 14.42
CA LEU A 190 -20.15 -1.28 13.27
C LEU A 190 -21.14 -0.17 13.65
N ILE A 191 -22.06 -0.43 14.58
CA ILE A 191 -22.95 0.58 15.17
C ILE A 191 -22.10 1.66 15.85
N GLY A 192 -21.09 1.27 16.64
CA GLY A 192 -20.16 2.19 17.29
C GLY A 192 -19.36 3.05 16.32
N MET A 193 -18.84 2.44 15.22
CA MET A 193 -18.14 3.16 14.14
C MET A 193 -19.05 4.21 13.48
N LEU A 194 -20.22 3.80 13.02
CA LEU A 194 -21.18 4.70 12.38
C LEU A 194 -21.68 5.78 13.33
N ALA A 195 -21.97 5.43 14.59
CA ALA A 195 -22.42 6.40 15.60
C ALA A 195 -21.36 7.46 15.88
N THR A 196 -20.09 7.07 15.94
CA THR A 196 -18.97 8.00 16.13
C THR A 196 -18.91 9.01 14.98
N LEU A 197 -18.95 8.53 13.74
CA LEU A 197 -18.91 9.38 12.53
C LEU A 197 -20.13 10.30 12.46
N LYS A 198 -21.33 9.79 12.78
CA LYS A 198 -22.58 10.57 12.83
C LYS A 198 -22.57 11.64 13.93
N ALA A 199 -21.90 11.38 15.05
CA ALA A 199 -21.70 12.38 16.10
C ALA A 199 -20.66 13.46 15.73
N GLY A 200 -19.94 13.29 14.63
CA GLY A 200 -18.87 14.18 14.15
C GLY A 200 -17.48 13.82 14.65
N GLY A 201 -17.33 12.75 15.43
CA GLY A 201 -16.05 12.28 15.95
C GLY A 201 -15.31 11.37 14.96
N ALA A 202 -14.05 11.10 15.28
CA ALA A 202 -13.19 10.13 14.61
C ALA A 202 -13.05 8.86 15.47
N TYR A 203 -13.26 7.69 14.89
CA TYR A 203 -13.08 6.47 15.65
C TYR A 203 -11.59 6.06 15.70
N VAL A 204 -11.21 5.48 16.85
CA VAL A 204 -9.88 4.90 17.10
C VAL A 204 -10.07 3.42 17.40
N PRO A 205 -9.81 2.53 16.44
CA PRO A 205 -10.02 1.11 16.65
C PRO A 205 -8.89 0.51 17.49
N LEU A 206 -9.26 -0.24 18.52
CA LEU A 206 -8.36 -0.90 19.46
C LEU A 206 -8.73 -2.38 19.52
N ASP A 207 -7.82 -3.25 19.05
CA ASP A 207 -8.04 -4.69 19.14
C ASP A 207 -7.75 -5.20 20.55
N PRO A 208 -8.72 -5.82 21.23
CA PRO A 208 -8.50 -6.44 22.55
C PRO A 208 -7.40 -7.51 22.58
N GLY A 209 -7.02 -8.05 21.44
CA GLY A 209 -5.92 -9.01 21.32
C GLY A 209 -4.51 -8.37 21.39
N TYR A 210 -4.39 -7.05 21.37
CA TYR A 210 -3.09 -6.40 21.48
C TYR A 210 -2.52 -6.44 22.91
N PRO A 211 -1.18 -6.43 23.05
CA PRO A 211 -0.54 -6.31 24.36
C PRO A 211 -1.03 -5.09 25.15
N ALA A 212 -1.22 -5.25 26.46
CA ALA A 212 -1.77 -4.21 27.32
C ALA A 212 -0.97 -2.89 27.29
N GLU A 213 0.36 -2.96 27.16
CA GLU A 213 1.22 -1.77 27.05
C GLU A 213 0.95 -0.99 25.76
N ARG A 214 0.78 -1.71 24.63
CA ARG A 214 0.44 -1.12 23.33
C ARG A 214 -0.92 -0.42 23.40
N LEU A 215 -1.94 -1.09 23.93
CA LEU A 215 -3.28 -0.54 24.12
C LEU A 215 -3.27 0.69 25.04
N THR A 216 -2.53 0.63 26.14
CA THR A 216 -2.34 1.76 27.05
C THR A 216 -1.73 2.95 26.35
N HIS A 217 -0.67 2.74 25.55
CA HIS A 217 -0.05 3.80 24.77
C HIS A 217 -1.05 4.44 23.79
N MET A 218 -1.77 3.61 23.02
CA MET A 218 -2.75 4.09 22.03
C MET A 218 -3.89 4.87 22.68
N LEU A 219 -4.38 4.43 23.84
CA LEU A 219 -5.43 5.13 24.61
C LEU A 219 -4.93 6.46 25.16
N LEU A 220 -3.73 6.52 25.73
CA LEU A 220 -3.18 7.76 26.27
C LEU A 220 -2.83 8.76 25.17
N ASP A 221 -2.25 8.30 24.07
CA ASP A 221 -1.87 9.17 22.95
C ASP A 221 -3.11 9.69 22.19
N SER A 222 -4.12 8.85 21.97
CA SER A 222 -5.37 9.28 21.31
C SER A 222 -6.24 10.16 22.19
N ALA A 223 -6.11 10.08 23.52
CA ALA A 223 -6.89 10.84 24.50
C ALA A 223 -8.39 10.88 24.14
N PRO A 224 -9.08 9.72 24.08
CA PRO A 224 -10.46 9.66 23.61
C PRO A 224 -11.40 10.33 24.59
N VAL A 225 -12.42 11.02 24.08
CA VAL A 225 -13.46 11.63 24.91
C VAL A 225 -14.49 10.61 25.41
N VAL A 226 -14.60 9.47 24.73
CA VAL A 226 -15.44 8.32 25.10
C VAL A 226 -14.75 7.04 24.66
N VAL A 227 -14.91 5.97 25.42
CA VAL A 227 -14.55 4.60 25.03
C VAL A 227 -15.80 3.77 24.88
N LEU A 228 -16.00 3.20 23.69
CA LEU A 228 -17.01 2.18 23.42
C LEU A 228 -16.32 0.81 23.50
N ARG A 229 -16.79 -0.08 24.35
CA ARG A 229 -16.20 -1.41 24.55
C ARG A 229 -17.21 -2.53 24.39
N ASP A 230 -16.71 -3.74 24.22
CA ASP A 230 -17.46 -4.97 24.41
C ASP A 230 -17.01 -5.72 25.70
N ALA A 231 -17.69 -6.83 26.03
CA ALA A 231 -17.38 -7.63 27.20
C ALA A 231 -15.98 -8.31 27.13
N ALA A 232 -15.35 -8.38 25.95
CA ALA A 232 -14.01 -8.94 25.77
C ALA A 232 -12.90 -7.96 26.14
N ALA A 233 -13.22 -6.67 26.27
CA ALA A 233 -12.26 -5.63 26.62
C ALA A 233 -11.83 -5.74 28.09
N SER A 234 -10.51 -5.87 28.32
CA SER A 234 -9.96 -5.92 29.67
C SER A 234 -10.12 -4.59 30.41
N ASN A 235 -10.60 -4.64 31.66
CA ASN A 235 -10.69 -3.45 32.51
C ASN A 235 -9.29 -2.92 32.89
N ASP A 236 -8.25 -3.78 32.96
CA ASP A 236 -6.91 -3.39 33.42
C ASP A 236 -6.28 -2.30 32.54
N VAL A 237 -6.57 -2.33 31.24
CA VAL A 237 -6.12 -1.30 30.29
C VAL A 237 -6.88 0.01 30.52
N LEU A 238 -8.18 -0.08 30.79
CA LEU A 238 -9.08 1.08 30.93
C LEU A 238 -8.88 1.84 32.25
N VAL A 239 -8.39 1.19 33.29
CA VAL A 239 -8.09 1.82 34.61
C VAL A 239 -7.05 2.95 34.46
N ARG A 240 -6.21 2.90 33.44
CA ARG A 240 -5.17 3.92 33.19
C ARG A 240 -5.68 5.19 32.50
N LEU A 241 -6.94 5.20 32.05
CA LEU A 241 -7.56 6.40 31.52
C LEU A 241 -7.84 7.42 32.62
N ASN A 242 -7.95 8.69 32.22
CA ASN A 242 -8.41 9.74 33.13
C ASN A 242 -9.74 9.33 33.78
N ALA A 243 -9.87 9.51 35.08
CA ALA A 243 -11.05 9.10 35.86
C ALA A 243 -12.39 9.70 35.39
N GLY A 244 -12.37 10.66 34.47
CA GLY A 244 -13.55 11.30 33.88
C GLY A 244 -13.92 10.80 32.46
N THR A 245 -13.13 9.94 31.82
CA THR A 245 -13.46 9.44 30.46
C THR A 245 -14.61 8.43 30.56
N PRO A 246 -15.79 8.70 29.95
CA PRO A 246 -16.90 7.76 29.95
C PRO A 246 -16.54 6.46 29.22
N ILE A 247 -16.82 5.32 29.82
CA ILE A 247 -16.72 4.00 29.24
C ILE A 247 -18.12 3.45 29.09
N LEU A 248 -18.49 3.07 27.88
CA LEU A 248 -19.81 2.56 27.51
C LEU A 248 -19.67 1.15 26.95
N ASP A 249 -20.42 0.21 27.48
CA ASP A 249 -20.50 -1.14 26.95
C ASP A 249 -21.53 -1.20 25.82
N LEU A 250 -21.11 -1.64 24.64
CA LEU A 250 -21.94 -1.65 23.43
C LEU A 250 -23.16 -2.60 23.53
N HIS A 251 -23.11 -3.58 24.43
CA HIS A 251 -24.21 -4.53 24.68
C HIS A 251 -24.96 -4.22 25.97
N ALA A 252 -24.23 -4.11 27.08
CA ALA A 252 -24.85 -3.98 28.39
C ALA A 252 -25.47 -2.59 28.65
N ASP A 253 -24.97 -1.56 27.96
CA ASP A 253 -25.41 -0.18 28.14
C ASP A 253 -26.41 0.30 27.07
N ASP A 254 -26.87 -0.56 26.16
CA ASP A 254 -27.72 -0.17 25.02
C ASP A 254 -29.02 0.50 25.45
N GLU A 255 -29.59 0.13 26.62
CA GLU A 255 -30.75 0.76 27.23
C GLU A 255 -30.54 2.27 27.47
N ARG A 256 -29.30 2.72 27.70
CA ARG A 256 -28.98 4.14 27.96
C ARG A 256 -29.26 5.04 26.76
N TRP A 257 -29.21 4.52 25.55
CA TRP A 257 -29.49 5.28 24.34
C TRP A 257 -30.71 4.77 23.57
N SER A 258 -31.36 3.72 24.03
CA SER A 258 -32.55 3.15 23.37
C SER A 258 -33.68 4.17 23.17
N ALA A 259 -33.84 5.10 24.14
CA ALA A 259 -34.81 6.19 24.09
C ALA A 259 -34.40 7.41 23.25
N GLN A 260 -33.16 7.44 22.76
CA GLN A 260 -32.66 8.55 21.91
C GLN A 260 -33.35 8.55 20.54
N PRO A 261 -33.41 9.72 19.87
CA PRO A 261 -33.98 9.81 18.52
C PRO A 261 -33.31 8.83 17.54
N SER A 262 -34.12 8.19 16.68
CA SER A 262 -33.65 7.26 15.66
C SER A 262 -33.39 7.89 14.29
N GLY A 263 -33.71 9.19 14.14
CA GLY A 263 -33.44 9.95 12.91
C GLY A 263 -31.98 10.39 12.80
N ASN A 264 -31.52 10.62 11.57
CA ASN A 264 -30.15 11.08 11.31
C ASN A 264 -29.86 12.41 11.98
N LEU A 265 -28.67 12.57 12.54
CA LEU A 265 -28.22 13.82 13.13
C LEU A 265 -27.92 14.83 12.01
N LYS A 266 -28.40 16.06 12.21
CA LYS A 266 -27.93 17.19 11.42
C LYS A 266 -26.73 17.80 12.16
N LEU A 267 -25.54 17.68 11.61
CA LEU A 267 -24.38 18.37 12.17
C LEU A 267 -24.55 19.88 11.89
N CYS A 268 -24.79 20.65 12.96
CA CYS A 268 -24.93 22.10 12.86
C CYS A 268 -23.58 22.72 12.47
N GLY A 269 -23.55 23.57 11.45
CA GLY A 269 -22.47 24.54 11.26
C GLY A 269 -21.70 24.52 9.95
N SER A 270 -21.87 23.56 9.06
CA SER A 270 -21.21 23.62 7.76
C SER A 270 -22.20 23.87 6.62
N HIS A 271 -22.51 25.15 6.37
CA HIS A 271 -23.09 25.55 5.07
C HIS A 271 -22.06 25.45 3.93
N GLU A 272 -20.77 25.19 4.25
CA GLU A 272 -19.70 24.94 3.28
C GLU A 272 -19.47 23.44 3.15
N PRO A 273 -19.81 22.82 2.01
CA PRO A 273 -19.71 21.38 1.79
C PRO A 273 -18.31 20.81 1.98
N ASP A 274 -17.27 21.62 1.75
CA ASP A 274 -15.87 21.16 1.86
C ASP A 274 -15.35 21.06 3.29
N VAL A 275 -15.98 21.76 4.26
CA VAL A 275 -15.54 21.73 5.66
C VAL A 275 -15.86 20.38 6.30
N GLY A 276 -17.04 19.82 6.05
CA GLY A 276 -17.43 18.51 6.57
C GLY A 276 -16.53 17.38 6.08
N ALA A 277 -16.17 17.39 4.81
CA ALA A 277 -15.34 16.36 4.20
C ALA A 277 -13.89 16.34 4.71
N ARG A 278 -13.40 17.45 5.26
CA ARG A 278 -12.07 17.55 5.86
C ARG A 278 -12.01 17.10 7.33
N ARG A 279 -13.14 16.77 7.96
CA ARG A 279 -13.12 16.21 9.32
C ARG A 279 -12.47 14.84 9.32
N LEU A 280 -11.93 14.45 10.48
CA LEU A 280 -11.36 13.13 10.67
C LEU A 280 -12.46 12.06 10.62
N ALA A 281 -12.21 11.01 9.85
CA ALA A 281 -13.00 9.79 9.87
C ALA A 281 -12.47 8.82 10.93
N TYR A 282 -11.15 8.65 10.97
CA TYR A 282 -10.51 7.74 11.91
C TYR A 282 -9.06 8.11 12.23
N VAL A 283 -8.55 7.50 13.30
CA VAL A 283 -7.13 7.48 13.64
C VAL A 283 -6.71 6.02 13.83
N ILE A 284 -5.94 5.49 12.89
CA ILE A 284 -5.41 4.12 12.96
C ILE A 284 -3.93 4.16 13.32
N TYR A 285 -3.54 3.31 14.27
CA TYR A 285 -2.16 3.24 14.77
C TYR A 285 -1.32 2.24 13.97
N THR A 286 -0.17 2.70 13.51
CA THR A 286 0.86 1.88 12.86
C THR A 286 2.10 1.80 13.74
N SER A 287 2.98 0.82 13.48
CA SER A 287 4.30 0.75 14.14
C SER A 287 5.12 2.02 13.84
N GLY A 288 5.93 2.43 14.80
CA GLY A 288 6.77 3.62 14.68
C GLY A 288 8.25 3.30 14.77
N SER A 289 9.06 3.92 13.92
CA SER A 289 10.53 3.74 13.90
C SER A 289 11.22 4.12 15.22
N THR A 290 10.55 4.88 16.08
CA THR A 290 11.03 5.26 17.41
C THR A 290 10.60 4.30 18.52
N GLY A 291 10.04 3.14 18.18
CA GLY A 291 9.62 2.11 19.14
C GLY A 291 8.24 2.35 19.80
N ALA A 292 7.49 3.37 19.38
CA ALA A 292 6.13 3.61 19.86
C ALA A 292 5.16 3.73 18.68
N PRO A 293 3.95 3.15 18.76
CA PRO A 293 2.93 3.31 17.73
C PRO A 293 2.59 4.78 17.45
N LYS A 294 2.31 5.09 16.18
CA LYS A 294 1.92 6.43 15.70
C LYS A 294 0.51 6.39 15.11
N GLY A 295 -0.36 7.31 15.53
CA GLY A 295 -1.72 7.41 15.02
C GLY A 295 -1.77 8.20 13.73
N VAL A 296 -2.26 7.59 12.65
CA VAL A 296 -2.46 8.23 11.34
C VAL A 296 -3.85 8.83 11.29
N MET A 297 -3.94 10.14 11.04
CA MET A 297 -5.18 10.91 11.01
C MET A 297 -5.74 10.99 9.59
N VAL A 298 -6.84 10.29 9.32
CA VAL A 298 -7.45 10.21 7.99
C VAL A 298 -8.79 10.95 7.94
N GLU A 299 -8.97 11.74 6.87
CA GLU A 299 -10.15 12.57 6.66
C GLU A 299 -11.25 11.84 5.87
N HIS A 300 -12.51 12.26 6.04
CA HIS A 300 -13.64 11.70 5.28
C HIS A 300 -13.42 11.77 3.76
N ALA A 301 -12.92 12.89 3.26
CA ALA A 301 -12.68 13.08 1.82
C ALA A 301 -11.75 12.01 1.23
N SER A 302 -10.72 11.62 1.98
CA SER A 302 -9.75 10.62 1.56
C SER A 302 -10.41 9.23 1.46
N VAL A 303 -11.20 8.86 2.49
CA VAL A 303 -11.93 7.58 2.49
C VAL A 303 -12.99 7.53 1.41
N VAL A 304 -13.77 8.61 1.23
CA VAL A 304 -14.81 8.68 0.19
C VAL A 304 -14.22 8.51 -1.21
N ASN A 305 -13.05 9.09 -1.47
CA ASN A 305 -12.35 8.90 -2.74
C ASN A 305 -11.92 7.44 -2.93
N GLN A 306 -11.31 6.86 -1.93
CA GLN A 306 -10.78 5.50 -1.97
C GLN A 306 -11.91 4.47 -2.19
N ILE A 307 -12.98 4.50 -1.38
CA ILE A 307 -14.10 3.57 -1.55
C ILE A 307 -14.83 3.76 -2.89
N GLY A 308 -14.91 4.99 -3.40
CA GLY A 308 -15.48 5.28 -4.73
C GLY A 308 -14.67 4.64 -5.85
N ALA A 309 -13.34 4.74 -5.79
CA ALA A 309 -12.46 4.10 -6.75
C ALA A 309 -12.54 2.57 -6.64
N LEU A 310 -12.54 2.01 -5.43
CA LEU A 310 -12.65 0.57 -5.20
C LEU A 310 -13.99 0.02 -5.73
N THR A 311 -15.10 0.71 -5.46
CA THR A 311 -16.43 0.36 -5.98
C THR A 311 -16.42 0.27 -7.52
N GLU A 312 -15.76 1.20 -8.19
CA GLU A 312 -15.61 1.19 -9.65
C GLU A 312 -14.75 0.03 -10.15
N TYR A 313 -13.56 -0.21 -9.56
CA TYR A 313 -12.66 -1.29 -9.95
C TYR A 313 -13.26 -2.68 -9.76
N LEU A 314 -13.94 -2.89 -8.65
CA LEU A 314 -14.58 -4.17 -8.32
C LEU A 314 -15.95 -4.33 -8.97
N GLU A 315 -16.47 -3.27 -9.63
CA GLU A 315 -17.85 -3.26 -10.13
C GLU A 315 -18.82 -3.66 -9.01
N LEU A 316 -18.60 -3.11 -7.81
CA LEU A 316 -19.33 -3.48 -6.60
C LEU A 316 -20.73 -2.91 -6.64
N ASP A 317 -21.74 -3.77 -6.40
CA ASP A 317 -23.14 -3.39 -6.40
C ASP A 317 -23.95 -4.02 -5.26
N ALA A 318 -25.24 -3.69 -5.19
CA ALA A 318 -26.14 -4.15 -4.13
C ALA A 318 -26.39 -5.67 -4.12
N SER A 319 -26.03 -6.41 -5.16
CA SER A 319 -26.16 -7.87 -5.20
C SER A 319 -25.00 -8.60 -4.54
N ASP A 320 -23.91 -7.88 -4.28
CA ASP A 320 -22.68 -8.43 -3.72
C ASP A 320 -22.80 -8.77 -2.23
N ARG A 321 -21.96 -9.71 -1.84
CA ARG A 321 -21.72 -10.08 -0.44
C ARG A 321 -20.23 -10.06 -0.21
N VAL A 322 -19.77 -9.09 0.59
CA VAL A 322 -18.35 -8.85 0.87
C VAL A 322 -18.00 -9.45 2.23
N LEU A 323 -16.91 -10.20 2.29
CA LEU A 323 -16.39 -10.72 3.54
C LEU A 323 -15.61 -9.61 4.28
N GLN A 324 -16.01 -9.30 5.51
CA GLN A 324 -15.19 -8.48 6.39
C GLN A 324 -14.15 -9.38 7.06
N PHE A 325 -12.97 -9.44 6.47
CA PHE A 325 -11.88 -10.34 6.86
C PHE A 325 -10.85 -9.64 7.76
N SER A 326 -10.44 -8.44 7.43
CA SER A 326 -9.35 -7.71 8.07
C SER A 326 -9.68 -7.33 9.52
N ASN A 327 -8.64 -7.26 10.36
CA ASN A 327 -8.81 -6.71 11.70
C ASN A 327 -9.15 -5.22 11.63
N ILE A 328 -10.06 -4.75 12.49
CA ILE A 328 -10.51 -3.35 12.50
C ILE A 328 -9.41 -2.33 12.80
N ALA A 329 -8.32 -2.76 13.42
CA ALA A 329 -7.15 -1.94 13.67
C ALA A 329 -6.24 -1.77 12.44
N PHE A 330 -6.59 -2.41 11.31
CA PHE A 330 -5.97 -2.22 10.00
C PHE A 330 -6.94 -1.49 9.06
N ASP A 331 -6.38 -0.61 8.26
CA ASP A 331 -7.13 0.24 7.35
C ASP A 331 -7.81 -0.50 6.19
N ALA A 332 -7.34 -1.70 5.80
CA ALA A 332 -8.05 -2.58 4.87
C ALA A 332 -9.50 -2.86 5.34
N SER A 333 -9.77 -2.91 6.65
CA SER A 333 -11.14 -3.04 7.17
C SER A 333 -12.06 -1.90 6.78
N VAL A 334 -11.51 -0.71 6.55
CA VAL A 334 -12.26 0.50 6.16
C VAL A 334 -12.86 0.32 4.78
N GLU A 335 -12.05 -0.17 3.84
CA GLU A 335 -12.54 -0.41 2.47
C GLU A 335 -13.54 -1.56 2.42
N GLU A 336 -13.31 -2.67 3.13
CA GLU A 336 -14.28 -3.77 3.23
C GLU A 336 -15.63 -3.28 3.76
N ILE A 337 -15.63 -2.52 4.85
CA ILE A 337 -16.85 -2.06 5.53
C ILE A 337 -17.57 -0.99 4.72
N PHE A 338 -16.87 0.08 4.40
CA PHE A 338 -17.56 1.26 3.88
C PHE A 338 -17.83 1.20 2.38
N ALA A 339 -16.97 0.56 1.56
CA ALA A 339 -17.33 0.32 0.18
C ALA A 339 -18.62 -0.52 0.08
N THR A 340 -18.72 -1.57 0.92
CA THR A 340 -19.90 -2.43 0.99
C THR A 340 -21.15 -1.67 1.42
N LEU A 341 -21.08 -0.96 2.55
CA LEU A 341 -22.25 -0.32 3.14
C LEU A 341 -22.73 0.92 2.37
N THR A 342 -21.86 1.57 1.58
CA THR A 342 -22.25 2.75 0.81
C THR A 342 -22.80 2.41 -0.58
N CYS A 343 -22.49 1.24 -1.14
CA CYS A 343 -23.05 0.79 -2.43
C CYS A 343 -24.34 -0.03 -2.30
N GLY A 344 -24.68 -0.50 -1.09
CA GLY A 344 -25.90 -1.26 -0.84
C GLY A 344 -25.71 -2.78 -0.79
N ALA A 345 -24.47 -3.25 -0.83
CA ALA A 345 -24.10 -4.66 -0.70
C ALA A 345 -24.27 -5.17 0.74
N THR A 346 -24.14 -6.47 0.94
CA THR A 346 -24.20 -7.11 2.25
C THR A 346 -22.81 -7.38 2.78
N LEU A 347 -22.50 -6.89 3.98
CA LEU A 347 -21.26 -7.17 4.70
C LEU A 347 -21.41 -8.43 5.55
N VAL A 348 -20.54 -9.42 5.36
CA VAL A 348 -20.51 -10.65 6.16
C VAL A 348 -19.32 -10.62 7.09
N LEU A 349 -19.56 -10.60 8.39
CA LEU A 349 -18.52 -10.58 9.41
C LEU A 349 -17.99 -11.98 9.66
N ARG A 350 -16.70 -12.21 9.44
CA ARG A 350 -16.09 -13.51 9.75
C ARG A 350 -16.00 -13.76 11.25
N THR A 351 -16.03 -15.03 11.61
CA THR A 351 -15.62 -15.53 12.92
C THR A 351 -14.25 -16.22 12.84
N ASP A 352 -13.70 -16.68 13.96
CA ASP A 352 -12.40 -17.38 13.98
C ASP A 352 -12.43 -18.71 13.21
N ARG A 353 -13.61 -19.30 13.05
CA ARG A 353 -13.80 -20.51 12.25
C ARG A 353 -13.32 -20.37 10.80
N TRP A 354 -13.40 -19.16 10.23
CA TRP A 354 -12.94 -18.89 8.86
C TRP A 354 -11.43 -19.02 8.66
N LEU A 355 -10.68 -19.08 9.75
CA LEU A 355 -9.22 -19.16 9.74
C LEU A 355 -8.69 -20.58 10.02
N ALA A 356 -9.56 -21.59 10.10
CA ALA A 356 -9.16 -22.94 10.47
C ALA A 356 -8.27 -23.57 9.39
N ASP A 357 -8.73 -23.56 8.13
CA ASP A 357 -8.01 -24.06 6.97
C ASP A 357 -8.65 -23.55 5.66
N ALA A 358 -7.99 -23.79 4.52
CA ALA A 358 -8.42 -23.32 3.21
C ALA A 358 -9.77 -23.94 2.76
N GLU A 359 -10.01 -25.22 3.06
CA GLU A 359 -11.25 -25.90 2.67
C GLU A 359 -12.44 -25.31 3.43
N THR A 360 -12.29 -25.14 4.74
CA THR A 360 -13.28 -24.47 5.61
C THR A 360 -13.56 -23.05 5.15
N PHE A 361 -12.52 -22.29 4.80
CA PHE A 361 -12.66 -20.92 4.30
C PHE A 361 -13.55 -20.87 3.05
N TRP A 362 -13.24 -21.68 2.03
CA TRP A 362 -14.01 -21.68 0.79
C TRP A 362 -15.41 -22.28 0.96
N ALA A 363 -15.57 -23.30 1.81
CA ALA A 363 -16.88 -23.82 2.15
C ALA A 363 -17.79 -22.76 2.79
N LEU A 364 -17.25 -21.96 3.70
CA LEU A 364 -17.98 -20.85 4.32
C LEU A 364 -18.27 -19.72 3.31
N CYS A 365 -17.33 -19.41 2.41
CA CYS A 365 -17.60 -18.49 1.30
C CYS A 365 -18.80 -18.96 0.46
N GLY A 366 -18.88 -20.25 0.14
CA GLY A 366 -20.00 -20.83 -0.58
C GLY A 366 -21.31 -20.77 0.22
N ALA A 367 -21.29 -21.19 1.48
CA ALA A 367 -22.46 -21.20 2.36
C ALA A 367 -23.04 -19.80 2.58
N GLN A 368 -22.17 -18.80 2.76
CA GLN A 368 -22.55 -17.41 2.95
C GLN A 368 -22.73 -16.64 1.64
N ARG A 369 -22.56 -17.30 0.48
CA ARG A 369 -22.65 -16.69 -0.87
C ARG A 369 -21.77 -15.46 -1.03
N ILE A 370 -20.53 -15.54 -0.54
CA ILE A 370 -19.57 -14.46 -0.69
C ILE A 370 -19.24 -14.28 -2.19
N SER A 371 -19.25 -13.03 -2.65
CA SER A 371 -18.87 -12.66 -4.01
C SER A 371 -17.50 -11.98 -4.09
N ILE A 372 -17.08 -11.32 -3.02
CA ILE A 372 -15.80 -10.57 -2.95
C ILE A 372 -15.11 -10.88 -1.63
N VAL A 373 -13.81 -11.14 -1.70
CA VAL A 373 -12.92 -11.27 -0.54
C VAL A 373 -11.73 -10.36 -0.71
N ASP A 374 -11.32 -9.70 0.37
CA ASP A 374 -10.10 -8.92 0.49
C ASP A 374 -9.19 -9.59 1.52
N LEU A 375 -7.98 -9.96 1.11
CA LEU A 375 -7.13 -10.86 1.87
C LEU A 375 -5.69 -10.35 1.92
N PRO A 376 -4.98 -10.49 3.06
CA PRO A 376 -3.53 -10.37 3.07
C PRO A 376 -2.88 -11.31 2.04
N ALA A 377 -1.87 -10.84 1.30
CA ALA A 377 -1.27 -11.62 0.22
C ALA A 377 -0.70 -12.96 0.69
N GLN A 378 -0.19 -13.06 1.92
CA GLN A 378 0.28 -14.32 2.48
C GLN A 378 -0.86 -15.31 2.76
N PHE A 379 -2.02 -14.84 3.28
CA PHE A 379 -3.19 -15.71 3.48
C PHE A 379 -3.73 -16.20 2.14
N PHE A 380 -3.83 -15.31 1.15
CA PHE A 380 -4.14 -15.69 -0.23
C PHE A 380 -3.16 -16.76 -0.76
N GLY A 381 -1.85 -16.62 -0.49
CA GLY A 381 -0.83 -17.58 -0.87
C GLY A 381 -1.12 -18.98 -0.32
N GLN A 382 -1.50 -19.08 0.95
CA GLN A 382 -1.90 -20.36 1.56
C GLN A 382 -3.13 -20.98 0.87
N LEU A 383 -4.14 -20.15 0.57
CA LEU A 383 -5.33 -20.60 -0.14
C LEU A 383 -5.02 -21.06 -1.57
N ALA A 384 -4.16 -20.33 -2.29
CA ALA A 384 -3.75 -20.64 -3.66
C ALA A 384 -2.99 -21.97 -3.75
N LEU A 385 -2.06 -22.20 -2.81
CA LEU A 385 -1.26 -23.43 -2.74
C LEU A 385 -2.07 -24.66 -2.33
N SER A 386 -3.18 -24.47 -1.61
CA SER A 386 -4.11 -25.57 -1.24
C SER A 386 -5.00 -26.04 -2.40
N GLY A 387 -4.94 -25.37 -3.55
CA GLY A 387 -5.68 -25.71 -4.76
C GLY A 387 -6.97 -24.90 -4.94
N ARG A 388 -7.19 -24.41 -6.16
CA ARG A 388 -8.31 -23.52 -6.50
C ARG A 388 -9.66 -24.24 -6.67
N ARG A 389 -9.68 -25.55 -6.78
CA ARG A 389 -10.93 -26.33 -6.99
C ARG A 389 -12.00 -26.10 -5.93
N ALA A 390 -11.56 -25.68 -4.72
CA ALA A 390 -12.46 -25.36 -3.62
C ALA A 390 -13.12 -23.98 -3.74
N VAL A 391 -12.69 -23.10 -4.66
CA VAL A 391 -13.23 -21.74 -4.78
C VAL A 391 -14.68 -21.79 -5.30
N PRO A 392 -15.67 -21.30 -4.53
CA PRO A 392 -17.05 -21.30 -4.95
C PRO A 392 -17.29 -20.46 -6.20
N THR A 393 -18.22 -20.91 -7.07
CA THR A 393 -18.57 -20.18 -8.30
C THR A 393 -19.16 -18.80 -8.04
N GLY A 394 -19.68 -18.55 -6.83
CA GLY A 394 -20.19 -17.25 -6.40
C GLY A 394 -19.09 -16.20 -6.19
N VAL A 395 -17.87 -16.60 -5.81
CA VAL A 395 -16.75 -15.67 -5.64
C VAL A 395 -16.34 -15.16 -7.01
N ARG A 396 -16.47 -13.85 -7.24
CA ARG A 396 -16.15 -13.19 -8.51
C ARG A 396 -14.88 -12.34 -8.47
N CYS A 397 -14.51 -11.84 -7.28
CA CYS A 397 -13.31 -11.04 -7.08
C CYS A 397 -12.56 -11.48 -5.83
N VAL A 398 -11.23 -11.48 -5.95
CA VAL A 398 -10.27 -11.59 -4.85
C VAL A 398 -9.39 -10.36 -4.91
N VAL A 399 -9.33 -9.62 -3.84
CA VAL A 399 -8.39 -8.49 -3.65
C VAL A 399 -7.28 -8.98 -2.75
N ILE A 400 -6.05 -8.62 -3.08
CA ILE A 400 -4.87 -8.91 -2.25
C ILE A 400 -4.08 -7.63 -2.06
N GLY A 401 -3.50 -7.46 -0.89
CA GLY A 401 -2.70 -6.27 -0.59
C GLY A 401 -1.94 -6.40 0.71
N GLY A 402 -1.31 -5.28 1.10
CA GLY A 402 -0.60 -5.17 2.37
C GLY A 402 0.84 -5.68 2.37
N GLU A 403 1.18 -6.63 1.50
CA GLU A 403 2.52 -7.19 1.34
C GLU A 403 2.72 -7.76 -0.07
N ALA A 404 3.96 -8.08 -0.44
CA ALA A 404 4.24 -8.66 -1.75
C ALA A 404 3.60 -10.06 -1.88
N VAL A 405 2.98 -10.33 -3.03
CA VAL A 405 2.45 -11.65 -3.34
C VAL A 405 3.59 -12.56 -3.83
N GLY A 406 3.65 -13.80 -3.34
CA GLY A 406 4.65 -14.76 -3.80
C GLY A 406 4.37 -15.23 -5.24
N ALA A 407 5.41 -15.29 -6.09
CA ALA A 407 5.27 -15.78 -7.46
C ALA A 407 4.71 -17.21 -7.51
N SER A 408 5.11 -18.09 -6.59
CA SER A 408 4.58 -19.45 -6.47
C SER A 408 3.06 -19.50 -6.18
N ALA A 409 2.55 -18.52 -5.44
CA ALA A 409 1.12 -18.40 -5.19
C ALA A 409 0.34 -18.02 -6.46
N LEU A 410 0.88 -17.09 -7.25
CA LEU A 410 0.30 -16.73 -8.56
C LEU A 410 0.37 -17.90 -9.54
N ASP A 411 1.51 -18.59 -9.60
CA ASP A 411 1.67 -19.78 -10.43
C ASP A 411 0.64 -20.86 -10.07
N ALA A 412 0.45 -21.14 -8.80
CA ALA A 412 -0.56 -22.09 -8.32
C ALA A 412 -1.99 -21.62 -8.65
N TRP A 413 -2.29 -20.32 -8.43
CA TRP A 413 -3.61 -19.75 -8.73
C TRP A 413 -3.97 -19.84 -10.21
N PHE A 414 -3.01 -19.62 -11.09
CA PHE A 414 -3.20 -19.66 -12.53
C PHE A 414 -2.88 -21.04 -13.17
N ALA A 415 -2.41 -22.03 -12.41
CA ALA A 415 -2.07 -23.37 -12.93
C ALA A 415 -3.29 -24.11 -13.44
N GLU A 416 -4.44 -23.99 -12.77
CA GLU A 416 -5.66 -24.70 -13.12
C GLU A 416 -6.47 -23.96 -14.19
N GLU A 417 -6.99 -24.68 -15.18
CA GLU A 417 -7.91 -24.15 -16.19
C GLU A 417 -9.32 -23.96 -15.63
N GLY A 418 -10.13 -23.15 -16.29
CA GLY A 418 -11.53 -22.93 -15.96
C GLY A 418 -11.84 -21.51 -15.47
N ARG A 419 -13.05 -21.30 -14.93
CA ARG A 419 -13.50 -20.00 -14.41
C ARG A 419 -12.65 -19.58 -13.22
N ARG A 420 -12.24 -18.31 -13.23
CA ARG A 420 -11.44 -17.70 -12.17
C ARG A 420 -12.13 -16.46 -11.64
N PRO A 421 -12.11 -16.21 -10.33
CA PRO A 421 -12.32 -14.86 -9.82
C PRO A 421 -11.31 -13.89 -10.43
N ARG A 422 -11.71 -12.64 -10.65
CA ARG A 422 -10.76 -11.58 -10.96
C ARG A 422 -9.84 -11.40 -9.74
N LEU A 423 -8.55 -11.24 -9.98
CA LEU A 423 -7.56 -11.06 -8.94
C LEU A 423 -6.99 -9.65 -9.04
N PHE A 424 -7.09 -8.88 -7.96
CA PHE A 424 -6.56 -7.53 -7.88
C PHE A 424 -5.45 -7.46 -6.83
N ASN A 425 -4.30 -6.90 -7.22
CA ASN A 425 -3.24 -6.54 -6.30
C ASN A 425 -3.33 -5.04 -6.01
N THR A 426 -3.47 -4.67 -4.74
CA THR A 426 -3.60 -3.29 -4.29
C THR A 426 -2.39 -2.90 -3.44
N TYR A 427 -1.97 -1.64 -3.56
CA TYR A 427 -0.87 -1.10 -2.76
C TYR A 427 -1.27 0.27 -2.21
N GLY A 428 -0.94 0.49 -0.95
CA GLY A 428 -1.04 1.78 -0.27
C GLY A 428 -0.58 1.69 1.19
N PRO A 429 0.13 2.70 1.69
CA PRO A 429 0.37 2.86 3.12
C PRO A 429 -0.82 3.54 3.80
N THR A 430 -1.01 3.29 5.09
CA THR A 430 -2.09 3.89 5.91
C THR A 430 -2.10 5.42 5.83
N GLU A 431 -0.93 6.02 5.70
CA GLU A 431 -0.73 7.47 5.55
C GLU A 431 -1.30 8.04 4.24
N THR A 432 -1.75 7.17 3.33
CA THR A 432 -2.39 7.55 2.06
C THR A 432 -3.74 6.86 1.86
N THR A 433 -4.37 6.47 2.96
CA THR A 433 -5.75 5.97 3.00
C THR A 433 -5.95 4.68 2.22
N VAL A 434 -5.49 3.57 2.81
CA VAL A 434 -5.65 2.19 2.36
C VAL A 434 -4.94 1.90 1.04
N SER A 435 -5.64 1.97 -0.09
CA SER A 435 -5.12 1.59 -1.41
C SER A 435 -5.03 2.79 -2.33
N VAL A 436 -3.87 3.01 -2.95
CA VAL A 436 -3.59 4.12 -3.87
C VAL A 436 -3.28 3.68 -5.29
N THR A 437 -2.88 2.41 -5.48
CA THR A 437 -2.72 1.81 -6.80
C THR A 437 -3.43 0.46 -6.85
N VAL A 438 -3.84 0.06 -8.05
CA VAL A 438 -4.53 -1.20 -8.31
C VAL A 438 -3.98 -1.83 -9.57
N HIS A 439 -3.72 -3.13 -9.51
CA HIS A 439 -3.33 -3.98 -10.63
C HIS A 439 -4.27 -5.18 -10.75
N GLU A 440 -4.89 -5.38 -11.90
CA GLU A 440 -5.60 -6.62 -12.19
C GLU A 440 -4.62 -7.68 -12.71
N VAL A 441 -4.37 -8.70 -11.90
CA VAL A 441 -3.47 -9.81 -12.25
C VAL A 441 -4.22 -10.78 -13.17
N ARG A 442 -3.74 -10.95 -14.40
CA ARG A 442 -4.45 -11.70 -15.45
C ARG A 442 -3.84 -13.05 -15.81
N GLY A 443 -2.61 -13.33 -15.38
CA GLY A 443 -1.94 -14.58 -15.74
C GLY A 443 -0.67 -14.85 -14.93
N ARG A 444 -0.09 -16.04 -15.15
CA ARG A 444 1.17 -16.48 -14.54
C ARG A 444 2.38 -15.60 -14.88
N HIS A 445 2.33 -14.94 -16.04
CA HIS A 445 3.43 -14.11 -16.53
C HIS A 445 3.34 -12.68 -16.00
N ASP A 446 2.28 -12.34 -15.26
CA ASP A 446 2.23 -11.08 -14.56
C ASP A 446 3.24 -11.09 -13.42
N ASP A 447 4.01 -10.03 -13.34
CA ASP A 447 5.01 -9.90 -12.30
C ASP A 447 4.35 -9.74 -10.94
N ALA A 448 4.75 -10.56 -9.99
CA ALA A 448 4.24 -10.51 -8.61
C ALA A 448 4.47 -9.16 -7.91
N ASN A 449 5.46 -8.39 -8.39
CA ASN A 449 5.81 -7.09 -7.84
C ASN A 449 5.08 -5.92 -8.51
N VAL A 450 4.25 -6.16 -9.53
CA VAL A 450 3.47 -5.08 -10.17
C VAL A 450 2.35 -4.64 -9.23
N ILE A 451 2.40 -3.37 -8.83
CA ILE A 451 1.39 -2.73 -7.99
C ILE A 451 0.40 -1.88 -8.79
N GLY A 452 0.54 -1.85 -10.11
CA GLY A 452 -0.42 -1.26 -11.05
C GLY A 452 -0.32 0.24 -11.21
N ARG A 453 -1.48 0.90 -11.32
CA ARG A 453 -1.60 2.33 -11.64
C ARG A 453 -2.33 3.08 -10.52
N PRO A 454 -2.09 4.41 -10.40
CA PRO A 454 -2.82 5.24 -9.46
C PRO A 454 -4.34 5.16 -9.66
N ILE A 455 -5.09 5.10 -8.56
CA ILE A 455 -6.54 5.24 -8.59
C ILE A 455 -6.94 6.70 -8.79
N ALA A 456 -8.22 6.95 -9.06
CA ALA A 456 -8.73 8.30 -9.31
C ALA A 456 -8.35 9.30 -8.19
N ASN A 457 -8.01 10.53 -8.59
CA ASN A 457 -7.65 11.64 -7.70
C ASN A 457 -6.41 11.39 -6.82
N THR A 458 -5.62 10.38 -7.15
CA THR A 458 -4.34 10.05 -6.52
C THR A 458 -3.21 10.25 -7.51
N ARG A 459 -2.11 10.79 -7.06
CA ARG A 459 -0.88 10.98 -7.86
C ARG A 459 0.23 10.17 -7.23
N VAL A 460 1.03 9.54 -8.09
CA VAL A 460 2.17 8.74 -7.65
C VAL A 460 3.40 9.19 -8.43
N TYR A 461 4.49 9.43 -7.73
CA TYR A 461 5.74 9.84 -8.33
C TYR A 461 6.85 8.90 -7.87
N VAL A 462 7.72 8.53 -8.80
CA VAL A 462 8.98 7.85 -8.50
C VAL A 462 10.06 8.90 -8.59
N LEU A 463 10.71 9.24 -7.47
CA LEU A 463 11.62 10.37 -7.38
C LEU A 463 13.03 9.95 -6.94
N ASP A 464 14.03 10.71 -7.39
CA ASP A 464 15.40 10.59 -6.91
C ASP A 464 15.59 11.31 -5.55
N ALA A 465 16.81 11.26 -5.02
CA ALA A 465 17.17 11.91 -3.74
C ALA A 465 17.01 13.44 -3.74
N TRP A 466 16.82 14.07 -4.90
CA TRP A 466 16.61 15.51 -5.07
C TRP A 466 15.17 15.86 -5.46
N LEU A 467 14.24 14.94 -5.27
CA LEU A 467 12.81 15.07 -5.63
C LEU A 467 12.57 15.31 -7.12
N ARG A 468 13.44 14.80 -8.00
CA ARG A 468 13.23 14.85 -9.44
C ARG A 468 12.65 13.52 -9.94
N PRO A 469 11.80 13.55 -10.96
CA PRO A 469 11.23 12.34 -11.52
C PRO A 469 12.33 11.40 -12.04
N ALA A 470 12.28 10.14 -11.60
CA ALA A 470 13.13 9.10 -12.14
C ALA A 470 12.67 8.69 -13.54
N PRO A 471 13.60 8.40 -14.47
CA PRO A 471 13.27 7.88 -15.79
C PRO A 471 12.48 6.56 -15.72
N ILE A 472 11.69 6.26 -16.75
CA ILE A 472 10.99 4.98 -16.88
C ILE A 472 11.99 3.83 -16.80
N GLY A 473 11.72 2.82 -15.98
CA GLY A 473 12.59 1.69 -15.72
C GLY A 473 13.67 1.94 -14.66
N VAL A 474 13.86 3.18 -14.21
CA VAL A 474 14.84 3.53 -13.18
C VAL A 474 14.18 3.52 -11.81
N ALA A 475 14.87 2.90 -10.84
CA ALA A 475 14.42 2.85 -9.46
C ALA A 475 14.49 4.23 -8.79
N GLY A 476 13.49 4.57 -8.01
CA GLY A 476 13.45 5.75 -7.16
C GLY A 476 12.55 5.50 -5.95
N GLU A 477 12.51 6.45 -5.04
CA GLU A 477 11.59 6.40 -3.91
C GLU A 477 10.17 6.79 -4.34
N LEU A 478 9.18 6.07 -3.86
CA LEU A 478 7.78 6.28 -4.18
C LEU A 478 7.20 7.39 -3.31
N TYR A 479 6.58 8.38 -3.93
CA TYR A 479 5.87 9.48 -3.28
C TYR A 479 4.42 9.49 -3.75
N ILE A 480 3.51 9.76 -2.81
CA ILE A 480 2.07 9.72 -3.09
C ILE A 480 1.44 11.06 -2.76
N GLY A 481 0.70 11.62 -3.71
CA GLY A 481 -0.04 12.87 -3.60
C GLY A 481 -1.54 12.70 -3.90
N GLY A 482 -2.28 13.77 -3.74
CA GLY A 482 -3.72 13.78 -4.03
C GLY A 482 -4.60 13.78 -2.78
N VAL A 483 -5.90 13.56 -2.99
CA VAL A 483 -6.91 13.68 -1.95
C VAL A 483 -6.79 12.63 -0.83
N GLN A 484 -6.08 11.53 -1.10
CA GLN A 484 -5.93 10.43 -0.14
C GLN A 484 -4.79 10.60 0.86
N VAL A 485 -3.95 11.63 0.70
CA VAL A 485 -2.89 11.93 1.66
C VAL A 485 -3.49 12.30 2.99
N ALA A 486 -3.18 11.55 4.04
CA ALA A 486 -3.68 11.76 5.39
C ALA A 486 -3.30 13.14 5.95
N ARG A 487 -4.01 13.61 6.98
CA ARG A 487 -3.72 14.90 7.63
C ARG A 487 -2.31 14.92 8.22
N GLY A 488 -1.85 13.80 8.76
CA GLY A 488 -0.54 13.61 9.39
C GLY A 488 -0.61 12.62 10.54
N TYR A 489 0.38 12.68 11.43
CA TYR A 489 0.44 11.86 12.63
C TYR A 489 -0.06 12.63 13.85
N LEU A 490 -0.92 11.98 14.62
CA LEU A 490 -1.47 12.53 15.86
C LEU A 490 -0.33 12.82 16.85
N ASN A 491 -0.31 14.02 17.44
CA ASN A 491 0.68 14.47 18.43
C ASN A 491 2.16 14.36 17.98
N ARG A 492 2.44 14.28 16.67
CA ARG A 492 3.80 14.16 16.12
C ARG A 492 4.03 15.18 14.99
N PRO A 493 4.06 16.50 15.29
CA PRO A 493 4.17 17.52 14.24
C PRO A 493 5.52 17.50 13.49
N GLU A 494 6.63 17.13 14.16
CA GLU A 494 7.93 17.02 13.51
C GLU A 494 7.97 15.87 12.51
N LEU A 495 7.52 14.67 12.91
CA LEU A 495 7.43 13.52 12.04
C LEU A 495 6.46 13.77 10.88
N THR A 496 5.38 14.51 11.13
CA THR A 496 4.45 14.91 10.08
C THR A 496 5.16 15.78 9.03
N ARG A 497 5.92 16.80 9.45
CA ARG A 497 6.68 17.66 8.51
C ARG A 497 7.78 16.91 7.76
N GLU A 498 8.38 15.89 8.37
CA GLU A 498 9.41 15.05 7.73
C GLU A 498 8.82 14.16 6.63
N ARG A 499 7.65 13.56 6.87
CA ARG A 499 7.05 12.55 6.00
C ARG A 499 6.01 13.11 5.03
N PHE A 500 5.36 14.21 5.36
CA PHE A 500 4.36 14.88 4.53
C PHE A 500 4.91 16.22 4.05
N ILE A 501 5.52 16.19 2.87
CA ILE A 501 6.22 17.34 2.27
C ILE A 501 5.32 18.07 1.28
N ASP A 502 5.73 19.27 0.85
CA ASP A 502 5.04 19.99 -0.21
C ASP A 502 5.21 19.26 -1.56
N ASP A 503 4.16 19.27 -2.38
CA ASP A 503 4.17 18.68 -3.73
C ASP A 503 4.89 19.64 -4.70
N PRO A 504 6.07 19.29 -5.24
CA PRO A 504 6.80 20.17 -6.15
C PRO A 504 6.15 20.30 -7.53
N PHE A 505 5.16 19.47 -7.84
CA PHE A 505 4.49 19.43 -9.13
C PHE A 505 3.10 20.06 -9.11
N VAL A 506 2.48 20.21 -7.92
CA VAL A 506 1.13 20.75 -7.76
C VAL A 506 1.10 21.78 -6.64
N ALA A 507 0.87 23.03 -7.00
CA ALA A 507 0.82 24.14 -6.05
C ALA A 507 -0.19 23.90 -4.92
N GLY A 508 0.26 24.02 -3.66
CA GLY A 508 -0.55 23.76 -2.46
C GLY A 508 -0.88 22.29 -2.24
N GLY A 509 -0.34 21.38 -3.06
CA GLY A 509 -0.43 19.94 -2.87
C GLY A 509 0.53 19.43 -1.79
N ARG A 510 0.30 18.21 -1.34
CA ARG A 510 1.19 17.50 -0.39
C ARG A 510 1.53 16.13 -0.92
N LEU A 511 2.75 15.68 -0.62
CA LEU A 511 3.23 14.34 -0.89
C LEU A 511 3.52 13.62 0.42
N TYR A 512 3.17 12.34 0.47
CA TYR A 512 3.66 11.43 1.49
C TYR A 512 4.89 10.68 0.97
N LYS A 513 5.97 10.75 1.73
CA LYS A 513 7.23 10.05 1.49
C LYS A 513 7.13 8.64 2.07
N THR A 514 7.04 7.62 1.19
CA THR A 514 6.70 6.25 1.62
C THR A 514 7.87 5.48 2.24
N GLY A 515 9.09 5.71 1.78
CA GLY A 515 10.25 4.85 2.04
C GLY A 515 10.27 3.58 1.18
N ASP A 516 9.30 3.40 0.30
CA ASP A 516 9.24 2.29 -0.65
C ASP A 516 9.99 2.66 -1.94
N LEU A 517 10.68 1.69 -2.53
CA LEU A 517 11.33 1.83 -3.83
C LEU A 517 10.42 1.24 -4.92
N ALA A 518 10.34 1.94 -6.03
CA ALA A 518 9.57 1.51 -7.19
C ALA A 518 10.21 1.99 -8.49
N ARG A 519 9.70 1.50 -9.61
CA ARG A 519 9.98 2.05 -10.94
C ARG A 519 8.72 2.05 -11.80
N TRP A 520 8.63 3.01 -12.69
CA TRP A 520 7.65 2.99 -13.76
C TRP A 520 8.02 1.95 -14.81
N ARG A 521 7.06 1.18 -15.26
CA ARG A 521 7.18 0.31 -16.45
C ARG A 521 6.76 1.09 -17.70
N THR A 522 7.16 0.61 -18.86
CA THR A 522 6.85 1.25 -20.15
C THR A 522 5.36 1.30 -20.46
N ASP A 523 4.56 0.45 -19.84
CA ASP A 523 3.11 0.43 -19.97
C ASP A 523 2.41 1.41 -19.01
N GLY A 524 3.14 2.16 -18.18
CA GLY A 524 2.62 3.08 -17.18
C GLY A 524 2.11 2.42 -15.90
N SER A 525 2.44 1.16 -15.68
CA SER A 525 2.27 0.50 -14.38
C SER A 525 3.51 0.69 -13.50
N LEU A 526 3.33 0.55 -12.19
CA LEU A 526 4.39 0.61 -11.19
C LEU A 526 4.82 -0.79 -10.78
N GLU A 527 6.11 -0.98 -10.63
CA GLU A 527 6.72 -2.18 -10.06
C GLU A 527 7.37 -1.83 -8.73
N TYR A 528 7.00 -2.55 -7.69
CA TYR A 528 7.55 -2.43 -6.34
C TYR A 528 8.89 -3.14 -6.26
N LEU A 529 9.92 -2.49 -5.70
CA LEU A 529 11.29 -2.98 -5.65
C LEU A 529 11.79 -3.24 -4.22
N GLY A 530 10.94 -3.06 -3.22
CA GLY A 530 11.32 -3.19 -1.81
C GLY A 530 11.34 -1.86 -1.08
N ARG A 531 12.10 -1.78 0.01
CA ARG A 531 12.20 -0.57 0.84
C ARG A 531 13.62 -0.05 0.89
N ASN A 532 13.74 1.26 1.12
CA ASN A 532 15.03 1.91 1.38
C ASN A 532 15.35 2.03 2.88
N ASP A 533 14.48 1.48 3.74
CA ASP A 533 14.66 1.43 5.21
C ASP A 533 14.55 -0.02 5.73
N PHE A 534 14.63 -0.21 7.05
CA PHE A 534 14.62 -1.52 7.70
C PHE A 534 13.21 -2.01 8.07
N GLN A 535 12.16 -1.35 7.61
CA GLN A 535 10.79 -1.76 7.87
C GLN A 535 10.43 -3.00 7.05
N VAL A 536 9.77 -3.95 7.66
CA VAL A 536 9.30 -5.18 6.99
C VAL A 536 7.80 -5.35 7.14
N LYS A 537 7.19 -6.08 6.21
CA LYS A 537 5.81 -6.51 6.30
C LYS A 537 5.77 -8.03 6.43
N ILE A 538 5.19 -8.55 7.51
CA ILE A 538 5.07 -9.99 7.79
C ILE A 538 3.63 -10.29 8.18
N ARG A 539 2.96 -11.15 7.43
CA ARG A 539 1.54 -11.52 7.61
C ARG A 539 0.61 -10.31 7.64
N GLY A 540 0.89 -9.33 6.80
CA GLY A 540 0.14 -8.08 6.74
C GLY A 540 0.46 -7.08 7.87
N PHE A 541 1.27 -7.46 8.86
CA PHE A 541 1.72 -6.54 9.91
C PHE A 541 2.90 -5.70 9.43
N ARG A 542 2.78 -4.40 9.54
CA ARG A 542 3.88 -3.44 9.34
C ARG A 542 4.75 -3.47 10.60
N ILE A 543 6.00 -3.91 10.47
CA ILE A 543 6.93 -4.13 11.58
C ILE A 543 8.13 -3.21 11.39
N GLU A 544 8.37 -2.37 12.37
CA GLU A 544 9.60 -1.62 12.52
C GLU A 544 10.58 -2.45 13.36
N LEU A 545 11.70 -2.86 12.78
CA LEU A 545 12.70 -3.66 13.54
C LEU A 545 13.20 -2.89 14.75
N GLY A 546 13.33 -1.57 14.66
CA GLY A 546 13.67 -0.69 15.78
C GLY A 546 12.64 -0.68 16.93
N GLU A 547 11.36 -0.99 16.68
CA GLU A 547 10.36 -1.15 17.75
C GLU A 547 10.68 -2.39 18.59
N ILE A 548 11.07 -3.48 17.95
CA ILE A 548 11.47 -4.73 18.64
C ILE A 548 12.77 -4.49 19.40
N GLU A 549 13.75 -3.83 18.79
CA GLU A 549 15.02 -3.48 19.44
C GLU A 549 14.80 -2.61 20.69
N ALA A 550 13.95 -1.60 20.60
CA ALA A 550 13.62 -0.72 21.73
C ALA A 550 12.94 -1.45 22.88
N GLN A 551 12.15 -2.50 22.62
CA GLN A 551 11.55 -3.31 23.67
C GLN A 551 12.58 -4.28 24.29
N LEU A 552 13.41 -4.94 23.48
CA LEU A 552 14.45 -5.84 23.96
C LEU A 552 15.53 -5.12 24.78
N ALA A 553 15.87 -3.88 24.42
CA ALA A 553 16.82 -3.05 25.15
C ALA A 553 16.36 -2.70 26.60
N LYS A 554 15.06 -2.83 26.90
CA LYS A 554 14.52 -2.62 28.26
C LYS A 554 14.78 -3.81 29.19
N VAL A 555 15.16 -4.97 28.64
CA VAL A 555 15.39 -6.20 29.42
C VAL A 555 16.69 -6.04 30.21
N THR A 556 16.64 -6.27 31.53
CA THR A 556 17.80 -6.15 32.38
C THR A 556 18.90 -7.11 31.94
N GLY A 557 20.13 -6.62 31.73
CA GLY A 557 21.27 -7.40 31.26
C GLY A 557 21.50 -7.32 29.74
N VAL A 558 20.60 -6.75 28.97
CA VAL A 558 20.79 -6.49 27.51
C VAL A 558 21.52 -5.17 27.36
N ARG A 559 22.67 -5.19 26.66
CA ARG A 559 23.50 -3.99 26.39
C ARG A 559 23.25 -3.43 25.00
N GLU A 560 23.20 -4.31 24.01
CA GLU A 560 22.97 -3.95 22.60
C GLU A 560 22.04 -4.98 21.97
N VAL A 561 21.21 -4.54 21.05
CA VAL A 561 20.23 -5.37 20.33
C VAL A 561 20.26 -4.99 18.86
N VAL A 562 20.32 -5.99 18.00
CA VAL A 562 20.09 -5.87 16.56
C VAL A 562 19.05 -6.91 16.16
N VAL A 563 18.00 -6.45 15.47
CA VAL A 563 16.95 -7.32 14.93
C VAL A 563 17.10 -7.37 13.42
N LEU A 564 17.19 -8.57 12.87
CA LEU A 564 17.33 -8.79 11.43
C LEU A 564 16.15 -9.63 10.93
N ALA A 565 15.54 -9.19 9.83
CA ALA A 565 14.63 -10.03 9.07
C ALA A 565 15.45 -10.95 8.14
N ARG A 566 15.17 -12.26 8.18
CA ARG A 566 15.82 -13.25 7.32
C ARG A 566 14.77 -14.00 6.52
N ASP A 567 15.05 -14.22 5.24
CA ASP A 567 14.28 -15.13 4.41
C ASP A 567 14.77 -16.55 4.64
N SER A 568 13.89 -17.46 5.05
CA SER A 568 14.23 -18.85 5.32
C SER A 568 14.72 -19.63 4.08
N ALA A 569 14.51 -19.11 2.89
CA ALA A 569 15.01 -19.68 1.63
C ALA A 569 16.49 -19.40 1.36
N ALA A 570 17.13 -18.46 2.07
CA ALA A 570 18.53 -18.08 1.85
C ALA A 570 19.53 -18.96 2.62
N GLU A 571 19.09 -19.77 3.59
CA GLU A 571 19.99 -20.59 4.41
C GLU A 571 20.54 -21.87 3.72
N VAL A 572 20.04 -22.22 2.53
CA VAL A 572 20.47 -23.45 1.85
C VAL A 572 21.80 -23.28 1.09
N HIS A 573 22.30 -22.05 0.91
CA HIS A 573 23.49 -21.82 0.06
C HIS A 573 24.79 -21.49 0.80
N ASP A 574 24.78 -21.21 2.10
CA ASP A 574 26.01 -20.77 2.82
C ASP A 574 26.64 -21.84 3.74
N SER A 575 26.01 -23.03 3.91
CA SER A 575 26.58 -24.15 4.72
C SER A 575 27.27 -25.24 3.91
N ALA A 576 27.50 -25.06 2.60
CA ALA A 576 28.05 -26.09 1.73
C ALA A 576 29.54 -25.93 1.37
N THR A 577 30.33 -25.21 2.18
CA THR A 577 31.79 -25.14 1.96
C THR A 577 32.55 -25.46 3.26
N GLU A 578 32.32 -26.62 3.85
CA GLU A 578 33.37 -27.33 4.63
C GLU A 578 33.05 -28.84 4.70
N HIS A 579 33.94 -29.62 4.03
CA HIS A 579 34.09 -31.07 4.12
C HIS A 579 33.05 -31.98 3.45
N ALA A 580 33.29 -32.30 2.20
CA ALA A 580 32.70 -33.45 1.52
C ALA A 580 33.73 -34.59 1.35
N THR A 581 33.47 -35.73 1.95
CA THR A 581 33.84 -37.04 1.43
C THR A 581 32.60 -37.78 0.95
N PRO A 582 32.66 -38.56 -0.14
CA PRO A 582 31.46 -38.99 -0.86
C PRO A 582 30.94 -40.32 -0.35
N ASN A 583 29.67 -40.44 -0.04
CA ASN A 583 28.92 -41.65 -0.34
C ASN A 583 27.39 -41.52 -0.17
N ALA A 584 26.75 -41.80 -1.28
CA ALA A 584 25.50 -42.57 -1.45
C ALA A 584 24.14 -42.08 -0.90
N LEU A 585 23.20 -42.08 -1.84
CA LEU A 585 21.73 -42.27 -1.76
C LEU A 585 20.84 -41.04 -1.52
N SER A 586 20.15 -40.75 -2.60
CA SER A 586 19.02 -39.80 -2.70
C SER A 586 17.84 -40.17 -1.78
N PRO A 587 17.16 -39.21 -1.23
CA PRO A 587 15.71 -39.25 -1.19
C PRO A 587 15.04 -38.02 -1.83
N SER A 588 13.82 -38.25 -2.29
CA SER A 588 12.86 -37.40 -2.94
C SER A 588 12.52 -36.09 -2.22
N PRO A 589 12.03 -35.05 -2.93
CA PRO A 589 11.81 -33.74 -2.37
C PRO A 589 10.53 -33.70 -1.53
N GLU A 590 10.68 -33.45 -0.26
CA GLU A 590 9.58 -33.03 0.62
C GLU A 590 9.40 -31.52 0.57
N THR A 591 8.15 -31.12 0.47
CA THR A 591 7.62 -29.76 0.41
C THR A 591 8.08 -28.91 1.60
N SER A 592 8.88 -27.89 1.33
CA SER A 592 9.27 -26.88 2.30
C SER A 592 8.24 -25.73 2.29
N THR A 593 7.46 -25.63 3.35
CA THR A 593 6.70 -24.43 3.69
C THR A 593 7.66 -23.36 4.23
N ALA A 594 7.88 -22.30 3.46
CA ALA A 594 8.68 -21.17 3.88
C ALA A 594 7.98 -20.42 5.03
N THR A 595 8.54 -20.52 6.23
CA THR A 595 8.13 -19.73 7.38
C THR A 595 9.18 -18.64 7.59
N ALA A 596 8.83 -17.38 7.32
CA ALA A 596 9.69 -16.26 7.67
C ALA A 596 9.79 -16.16 9.19
N ALA A 597 10.98 -16.38 9.73
CA ALA A 597 11.26 -16.24 11.15
C ALA A 597 12.12 -14.98 11.37
N ALA A 598 11.65 -14.07 12.22
CA ALA A 598 12.48 -13.00 12.74
C ALA A 598 13.35 -13.57 13.86
N THR A 599 14.68 -13.55 13.70
CA THR A 599 15.61 -14.01 14.73
C THR A 599 16.21 -12.79 15.42
N ALA A 600 15.94 -12.64 16.72
CA ALA A 600 16.58 -11.63 17.56
C ALA A 600 17.83 -12.24 18.19
N THR A 601 18.99 -11.60 18.00
CA THR A 601 20.24 -12.00 18.68
C THR A 601 20.58 -10.96 19.73
N ALA A 602 20.49 -11.33 21.01
CA ALA A 602 20.92 -10.51 22.12
C ALA A 602 22.27 -10.99 22.61
N THR A 603 23.29 -10.13 22.69
CA THR A 603 24.59 -10.45 23.27
C THR A 603 24.62 -9.92 24.70
N ALA A 604 24.59 -10.83 25.66
CA ALA A 604 24.88 -10.53 27.07
C ALA A 604 26.37 -10.69 27.32
N THR A 605 27.06 -9.63 27.72
CA THR A 605 28.42 -9.71 28.28
C THR A 605 28.32 -9.56 29.79
N ALA A 606 28.89 -10.52 30.51
CA ALA A 606 28.97 -10.54 31.97
C ALA A 606 29.81 -9.36 32.51
#